data_b591ffaec5ee5d82ff60ae9c7da20390
#
_entry.id   b591ffaec5ee5d82ff60ae9c7da20390
#
_cell.length_a   1.000
_cell.length_b   1.000
_cell.length_c   1.000
_cell.angle_alpha   90.00
_cell.angle_beta   90.00
_cell.angle_gamma   90.00
#
_symmetry.space_group_name_H-M   'P 1'
#
loop_
_entity.id
_entity.type
_entity.pdbx_description
1 polymer ?
#
loop_
_entity_poly.entity_id
_entity_poly.type
_entity_poly.pdbx_seq_one_letter_code
_entity_poly.pdbx_strand_id
1 'polypeptide(L)'
;MHTQRKRNIALILLAAALLFTGPAYGSKEIRFASVSWTGVTVKTELAKNILNSIGYEADNKVLSVPIVYKALDMGDVDVFLGNWMPTMATIANKFLDKGTIVQYVANMTGAKYTLAVPTFVYEAGLKDFSDIAEYADKLDYKIYGLEPGNDGNLVIRSMIEQNMFGLGDFEIVTTSEPIMLSEVKAKSKEGEWVVFLGWSPHYMNQIIDMKYLTGSTAETFGENDGTATIYTNIRQGFDKEQPNVAHFLKNLIFPISMINEISLMLQTNKDLKHGEAGMAYLKENPEVYRGWLEGVTTADGEPALPVFEDYLKSY
;
A
#
# COMPACT_ATOMS: atom_id res chain seq x y z
N MET A 1 -53.64 -52.70 -25.19
CA MET A 1 -53.23 -51.31 -25.60
C MET A 1 -52.96 -50.40 -24.44
N HIS A 2 -52.02 -50.77 -23.50
CA HIS A 2 -51.75 -49.96 -22.29
C HIS A 2 -50.26 -49.76 -21.98
N THR A 3 -49.33 -50.18 -22.87
CA THR A 3 -47.90 -50.16 -22.61
C THR A 3 -47.08 -49.09 -23.38
N GLN A 4 -47.67 -48.32 -24.27
CA GLN A 4 -46.95 -47.31 -25.06
C GLN A 4 -47.09 -45.87 -24.49
N ARG A 5 -48.02 -45.60 -23.58
CA ARG A 5 -48.29 -44.26 -23.08
C ARG A 5 -47.39 -43.82 -21.92
N LYS A 6 -46.64 -44.77 -21.30
CA LYS A 6 -45.73 -44.47 -20.18
C LYS A 6 -44.28 -44.20 -20.62
N ARG A 7 -43.91 -44.42 -21.89
CA ARG A 7 -42.55 -44.25 -22.41
C ARG A 7 -42.26 -42.85 -22.94
N ASN A 8 -43.30 -42.08 -23.27
CA ASN A 8 -43.12 -40.73 -23.82
C ASN A 8 -43.12 -39.60 -22.78
N ILE A 9 -43.46 -39.88 -21.50
CA ILE A 9 -43.43 -38.91 -20.43
C ILE A 9 -42.04 -38.85 -19.75
N ALA A 10 -41.25 -39.91 -19.82
CA ALA A 10 -39.89 -39.97 -19.26
C ALA A 10 -38.82 -39.24 -20.11
N LEU A 11 -39.10 -38.98 -21.39
CA LEU A 11 -38.14 -38.28 -22.30
C LEU A 11 -38.32 -36.77 -22.35
N ILE A 12 -39.41 -36.23 -21.81
CA ILE A 12 -39.67 -34.77 -21.78
C ILE A 12 -39.11 -34.12 -20.50
N LEU A 13 -38.86 -34.90 -19.44
CA LEU A 13 -38.31 -34.37 -18.16
C LEU A 13 -36.77 -34.34 -18.14
N LEU A 14 -36.05 -34.90 -19.11
CA LEU A 14 -34.60 -34.86 -19.20
C LEU A 14 -34.07 -33.74 -20.10
N ALA A 15 -34.92 -33.02 -20.83
CA ALA A 15 -34.51 -31.94 -21.72
C ALA A 15 -34.62 -30.51 -21.09
N ALA A 16 -35.12 -30.42 -19.86
CA ALA A 16 -35.28 -29.12 -19.17
C ALA A 16 -34.19 -28.78 -18.15
N ALA A 17 -33.12 -29.62 -18.03
CA ALA A 17 -32.01 -29.41 -17.07
C ALA A 17 -30.72 -28.89 -17.70
N LEU A 18 -30.77 -28.48 -18.96
CA LEU A 18 -29.61 -27.97 -19.68
C LEU A 18 -29.93 -26.58 -20.22
N LEU A 19 -29.88 -25.54 -19.44
CA LEU A 19 -29.64 -24.15 -19.91
C LEU A 19 -29.87 -23.16 -18.75
N PHE A 20 -29.00 -23.17 -17.76
CA PHE A 20 -28.67 -21.99 -16.96
C PHE A 20 -27.24 -22.15 -16.39
N THR A 21 -26.28 -22.37 -17.25
CA THR A 21 -24.92 -21.92 -16.92
C THR A 21 -24.81 -20.49 -17.46
N GLY A 22 -25.47 -19.56 -16.78
CA GLY A 22 -25.07 -18.18 -16.83
C GLY A 22 -23.61 -18.12 -16.39
N PRO A 23 -22.81 -17.18 -16.89
CA PRO A 23 -21.47 -17.00 -16.37
C PRO A 23 -21.59 -16.91 -14.84
N ALA A 24 -20.84 -17.74 -14.13
CA ALA A 24 -20.71 -17.60 -12.69
C ALA A 24 -20.03 -16.24 -12.47
N TYR A 25 -20.85 -15.19 -12.28
CA TYR A 25 -20.33 -13.91 -11.81
C TYR A 25 -19.69 -14.20 -10.46
N GLY A 26 -18.38 -13.98 -10.36
CA GLY A 26 -17.65 -14.06 -9.10
C GLY A 26 -18.35 -13.18 -8.05
N SER A 27 -18.06 -13.41 -6.79
CA SER A 27 -18.56 -12.53 -5.72
C SER A 27 -18.27 -11.07 -6.08
N LYS A 28 -19.26 -10.17 -5.87
CA LYS A 28 -19.03 -8.71 -6.04
C LYS A 28 -18.20 -8.12 -4.90
N GLU A 29 -18.04 -8.85 -3.79
CA GLU A 29 -17.31 -8.42 -2.61
C GLU A 29 -15.80 -8.48 -2.86
N ILE A 30 -15.09 -7.36 -2.62
CA ILE A 30 -13.64 -7.21 -2.71
C ILE A 30 -13.12 -6.62 -1.41
N ARG A 31 -12.30 -7.37 -0.69
CA ARG A 31 -11.83 -7.01 0.64
C ARG A 31 -10.38 -6.53 0.60
N PHE A 32 -10.20 -5.22 0.76
CA PHE A 32 -8.87 -4.65 0.93
C PHE A 32 -8.44 -4.68 2.40
N ALA A 33 -7.13 -4.73 2.61
CA ALA A 33 -6.51 -4.30 3.84
C ALA A 33 -5.56 -3.13 3.56
N SER A 34 -5.49 -2.19 4.48
CA SER A 34 -4.47 -1.14 4.49
C SER A 34 -3.89 -0.97 5.89
N VAL A 35 -2.83 -0.19 5.97
CA VAL A 35 -2.31 0.38 7.22
C VAL A 35 -2.64 1.85 7.26
N SER A 36 -2.45 2.51 8.41
CA SER A 36 -2.86 3.91 8.61
C SER A 36 -1.96 4.96 7.93
N TRP A 37 -1.01 4.54 7.07
CA TRP A 37 -0.12 5.49 6.37
C TRP A 37 -0.84 6.20 5.24
N THR A 38 -0.56 7.49 5.10
CA THR A 38 -1.21 8.36 4.11
C THR A 38 -1.19 7.78 2.69
N GLY A 39 -0.03 7.33 2.20
CA GLY A 39 0.13 6.89 0.80
C GLY A 39 -0.68 5.63 0.48
N VAL A 40 -0.65 4.59 1.33
CA VAL A 40 -1.41 3.35 1.09
C VAL A 40 -2.90 3.55 1.29
N THR A 41 -3.29 4.44 2.22
CA THR A 41 -4.71 4.78 2.43
C THR A 41 -5.29 5.46 1.19
N VAL A 42 -4.58 6.43 0.60
CA VAL A 42 -4.98 7.05 -0.68
C VAL A 42 -5.16 6.02 -1.77
N LYS A 43 -4.17 5.15 -1.99
CA LYS A 43 -4.22 4.10 -3.01
C LYS A 43 -5.41 3.17 -2.82
N THR A 44 -5.65 2.73 -1.59
CA THR A 44 -6.73 1.79 -1.26
C THR A 44 -8.10 2.43 -1.40
N GLU A 45 -8.28 3.67 -0.92
CA GLU A 45 -9.55 4.38 -1.05
C GLU A 45 -9.88 4.70 -2.51
N LEU A 46 -8.87 5.01 -3.35
CA LEU A 46 -9.07 5.18 -4.79
C LEU A 46 -9.52 3.87 -5.45
N ALA A 47 -8.79 2.77 -5.22
CA ALA A 47 -9.16 1.47 -5.77
C ALA A 47 -10.57 1.06 -5.36
N LYS A 48 -10.90 1.24 -4.07
CA LYS A 48 -12.24 0.97 -3.52
C LYS A 48 -13.32 1.82 -4.17
N ASN A 49 -13.12 3.14 -4.30
CA ASN A 49 -14.10 4.05 -4.87
C ASN A 49 -14.35 3.74 -6.35
N ILE A 50 -13.30 3.44 -7.11
CA ILE A 50 -13.42 3.03 -8.52
C ILE A 50 -14.23 1.73 -8.62
N LEU A 51 -13.87 0.69 -7.87
CA LEU A 51 -14.57 -0.59 -7.90
C LEU A 51 -16.05 -0.45 -7.51
N ASN A 52 -16.35 0.33 -6.47
CA ASN A 52 -17.73 0.58 -6.04
C ASN A 52 -18.54 1.32 -7.12
N SER A 53 -17.91 2.29 -7.82
CA SER A 53 -18.58 3.04 -8.89
C SER A 53 -18.95 2.16 -10.10
N ILE A 54 -18.24 1.05 -10.31
CA ILE A 54 -18.47 0.10 -11.41
C ILE A 54 -19.19 -1.18 -10.96
N GLY A 55 -19.84 -1.14 -9.77
CA GLY A 55 -20.79 -2.14 -9.32
C GLY A 55 -20.24 -3.27 -8.47
N TYR A 56 -18.97 -3.21 -8.01
CA TYR A 56 -18.44 -4.09 -6.97
C TYR A 56 -18.80 -3.59 -5.57
N GLU A 57 -18.61 -4.42 -4.57
CA GLU A 57 -18.78 -4.13 -3.14
C GLU A 57 -17.40 -4.18 -2.47
N ALA A 58 -16.62 -3.13 -2.69
CA ALA A 58 -15.26 -3.05 -2.15
C ALA A 58 -15.24 -2.36 -0.78
N ASP A 59 -14.61 -2.98 0.20
CA ASP A 59 -14.36 -2.43 1.53
C ASP A 59 -12.88 -2.41 1.89
N ASN A 60 -12.52 -1.76 3.00
CA ASN A 60 -11.13 -1.66 3.48
C ASN A 60 -11.07 -1.83 5.00
N LYS A 61 -10.21 -2.74 5.46
CA LYS A 61 -9.87 -2.91 6.87
C LYS A 61 -8.50 -2.29 7.17
N VAL A 62 -8.46 -1.31 8.07
CA VAL A 62 -7.19 -0.73 8.51
C VAL A 62 -6.61 -1.60 9.63
N LEU A 63 -5.43 -2.16 9.39
CA LEU A 63 -4.79 -3.16 10.25
C LEU A 63 -3.30 -2.80 10.44
N SER A 64 -2.62 -3.44 11.40
CA SER A 64 -1.14 -3.35 11.46
C SER A 64 -0.50 -4.26 10.41
N VAL A 65 0.74 -3.95 9.98
CA VAL A 65 1.45 -4.72 8.94
C VAL A 65 1.42 -6.23 9.19
N PRO A 66 1.79 -6.77 10.36
CA PRO A 66 1.75 -8.21 10.59
C PRO A 66 0.35 -8.82 10.47
N ILE A 67 -0.70 -8.06 10.84
CA ILE A 67 -2.09 -8.51 10.75
C ILE A 67 -2.58 -8.50 9.32
N VAL A 68 -2.17 -7.53 8.48
CA VAL A 68 -2.47 -7.53 7.04
C VAL A 68 -2.01 -8.82 6.39
N TYR A 69 -0.75 -9.22 6.61
CA TYR A 69 -0.21 -10.46 6.03
C TYR A 69 -0.91 -11.70 6.57
N LYS A 70 -1.26 -11.70 7.87
CA LYS A 70 -2.01 -12.82 8.46
C LYS A 70 -3.43 -12.92 7.89
N ALA A 71 -4.10 -11.80 7.69
CA ALA A 71 -5.45 -11.76 7.11
C ALA A 71 -5.46 -12.21 5.64
N LEU A 72 -4.45 -11.84 4.84
CA LEU A 72 -4.26 -12.36 3.48
C LEU A 72 -4.01 -13.88 3.49
N ASP A 73 -3.13 -14.38 4.38
CA ASP A 73 -2.84 -15.82 4.53
C ASP A 73 -4.09 -16.64 4.89
N MET A 74 -4.99 -16.07 5.69
CA MET A 74 -6.24 -16.72 6.11
C MET A 74 -7.39 -16.53 5.11
N GLY A 75 -7.25 -15.65 4.12
CA GLY A 75 -8.32 -15.31 3.19
C GLY A 75 -9.40 -14.40 3.79
N ASP A 76 -9.12 -13.71 4.90
CA ASP A 76 -10.01 -12.72 5.52
C ASP A 76 -10.05 -11.40 4.75
N VAL A 77 -9.00 -11.14 3.96
CA VAL A 77 -8.88 -10.04 3.00
C VAL A 77 -8.25 -10.54 1.70
N ASP A 78 -8.45 -9.80 0.61
CA ASP A 78 -8.07 -10.20 -0.73
C ASP A 78 -6.84 -9.48 -1.26
N VAL A 79 -6.68 -8.19 -0.92
CA VAL A 79 -5.72 -7.27 -1.55
C VAL A 79 -5.04 -6.35 -0.54
N PHE A 80 -3.74 -6.13 -0.71
CA PHE A 80 -2.94 -5.12 -0.01
C PHE A 80 -2.06 -4.36 -1.00
N LEU A 81 -2.17 -3.02 -1.03
CA LEU A 81 -1.46 -2.15 -1.98
C LEU A 81 -0.18 -1.52 -1.41
N GLY A 82 0.30 -2.01 -0.28
CA GLY A 82 1.36 -1.36 0.50
C GLY A 82 2.57 -2.23 0.83
N ASN A 83 2.89 -3.26 0.03
CA ASN A 83 4.06 -4.09 0.27
C ASN A 83 5.35 -3.39 -0.16
N TRP A 84 6.02 -2.72 0.78
CA TRP A 84 7.28 -2.00 0.55
C TRP A 84 8.48 -2.95 0.60
N MET A 85 9.07 -3.24 -0.54
CA MET A 85 10.24 -4.10 -0.62
C MET A 85 11.51 -3.26 -0.83
N PRO A 86 12.63 -3.61 -0.13
CA PRO A 86 12.87 -4.86 0.58
C PRO A 86 12.47 -4.89 2.07
N THR A 87 12.14 -3.78 2.73
CA THR A 87 11.99 -3.71 4.19
C THR A 87 10.92 -4.67 4.74
N MET A 88 9.83 -4.88 4.01
CA MET A 88 8.80 -5.84 4.42
C MET A 88 9.17 -7.31 4.20
N ALA A 89 10.32 -7.62 3.61
CA ALA A 89 10.72 -9.01 3.34
C ALA A 89 10.70 -9.90 4.60
N THR A 90 11.14 -9.37 5.75
CA THR A 90 11.15 -10.10 7.02
C THR A 90 9.76 -10.57 7.47
N ILE A 91 8.71 -9.84 7.11
CA ILE A 91 7.33 -10.18 7.42
C ILE A 91 6.70 -10.96 6.26
N ALA A 92 6.93 -10.54 5.01
CA ALA A 92 6.27 -11.03 3.82
C ALA A 92 6.76 -12.42 3.38
N ASN A 93 8.08 -12.67 3.40
CA ASN A 93 8.68 -13.83 2.75
C ASN A 93 8.11 -15.15 3.22
N LYS A 94 7.86 -15.33 4.52
CA LYS A 94 7.26 -16.56 5.05
C LYS A 94 5.91 -16.93 4.42
N PHE A 95 5.13 -15.95 3.96
CA PHE A 95 3.84 -16.15 3.31
C PHE A 95 3.98 -16.28 1.79
N LEU A 96 4.93 -15.52 1.21
CA LEU A 96 5.28 -15.63 -0.21
C LEU A 96 5.88 -17.01 -0.50
N ASP A 97 6.83 -17.49 0.30
CA ASP A 97 7.46 -18.81 0.18
C ASP A 97 6.46 -19.95 0.41
N LYS A 98 5.51 -19.76 1.31
CA LYS A 98 4.38 -20.68 1.54
C LYS A 98 3.41 -20.70 0.36
N GLY A 99 3.42 -19.67 -0.49
CA GLY A 99 2.51 -19.53 -1.63
C GLY A 99 1.07 -19.17 -1.26
N THR A 100 0.81 -18.69 -0.03
CA THR A 100 -0.54 -18.25 0.38
C THR A 100 -0.81 -16.80 0.03
N ILE A 101 0.24 -16.02 -0.24
CA ILE A 101 0.18 -14.66 -0.75
C ILE A 101 1.00 -14.59 -2.04
N VAL A 102 0.50 -13.84 -3.00
CA VAL A 102 1.19 -13.57 -4.27
C VAL A 102 1.60 -12.10 -4.30
N GLN A 103 2.89 -11.82 -4.49
CA GLN A 103 3.38 -10.50 -4.86
C GLN A 103 3.02 -10.26 -6.33
N TYR A 104 1.88 -9.62 -6.59
CA TYR A 104 1.18 -9.68 -7.86
C TYR A 104 1.76 -8.75 -8.92
N VAL A 105 1.95 -7.48 -8.58
CA VAL A 105 2.48 -6.46 -9.50
C VAL A 105 3.17 -5.35 -8.72
N ALA A 106 4.25 -4.79 -9.28
CA ALA A 106 4.82 -3.55 -8.76
C ALA A 106 3.86 -2.39 -9.07
N ASN A 107 3.25 -1.80 -8.05
CA ASN A 107 2.31 -0.69 -8.22
C ASN A 107 2.97 0.69 -8.11
N MET A 108 4.24 0.74 -7.67
CA MET A 108 5.07 1.94 -7.65
C MET A 108 6.55 1.56 -7.62
N THR A 109 7.35 2.17 -8.47
CA THR A 109 8.82 2.03 -8.51
C THR A 109 9.50 3.36 -8.22
N GLY A 110 10.76 3.32 -7.76
CA GLY A 110 11.54 4.51 -7.45
C GLY A 110 11.12 5.21 -6.15
N ALA A 111 10.35 4.53 -5.31
CA ALA A 111 10.10 4.95 -3.93
C ALA A 111 11.40 4.91 -3.11
N LYS A 112 11.43 5.59 -1.98
CA LYS A 112 12.54 5.57 -1.03
C LYS A 112 12.02 5.35 0.39
N TYR A 113 12.71 4.52 1.16
CA TYR A 113 12.43 4.29 2.57
C TYR A 113 13.72 3.99 3.31
N THR A 114 14.14 4.91 4.19
CA THR A 114 15.41 4.81 4.94
C THR A 114 15.42 5.82 6.09
N LEU A 115 16.55 5.96 6.77
CA LEU A 115 16.73 7.00 7.76
C LEU A 115 16.98 8.36 7.11
N ALA A 116 16.51 9.42 7.78
CA ALA A 116 16.63 10.79 7.36
C ALA A 116 16.97 11.70 8.55
N VAL A 117 17.52 12.87 8.25
CA VAL A 117 17.85 13.93 9.22
C VAL A 117 17.45 15.29 8.66
N PRO A 118 17.21 16.33 9.50
CA PRO A 118 17.12 17.70 9.04
C PRO A 118 18.36 18.13 8.25
N THR A 119 18.20 18.98 7.24
CA THR A 119 19.32 19.41 6.36
C THR A 119 20.47 20.02 7.16
N PHE A 120 20.22 20.80 8.22
CA PHE A 120 21.29 21.36 9.03
C PHE A 120 22.11 20.29 9.78
N VAL A 121 21.49 19.17 10.16
CA VAL A 121 22.17 18.01 10.77
C VAL A 121 23.07 17.31 9.74
N TYR A 122 22.54 17.14 8.52
CA TYR A 122 23.30 16.58 7.40
C TYR A 122 24.51 17.43 7.04
N GLU A 123 24.34 18.76 6.97
CA GLU A 123 25.43 19.71 6.69
C GLU A 123 26.46 19.78 7.82
N ALA A 124 26.06 19.50 9.06
CA ALA A 124 26.94 19.41 10.21
C ALA A 124 27.76 18.12 10.25
N GLY A 125 27.56 17.18 9.32
CA GLY A 125 28.40 16.01 9.12
C GLY A 125 27.71 14.65 9.21
N LEU A 126 26.48 14.54 9.74
CA LEU A 126 25.75 13.28 9.82
C LEU A 126 25.10 12.96 8.46
N LYS A 127 25.81 12.20 7.61
CA LYS A 127 25.42 11.93 6.21
C LYS A 127 25.17 10.45 5.92
N ASP A 128 25.79 9.59 6.71
CA ASP A 128 25.80 8.14 6.51
C ASP A 128 25.38 7.42 7.80
N PHE A 129 24.92 6.17 7.67
CA PHE A 129 24.54 5.37 8.85
C PHE A 129 25.73 5.20 9.82
N SER A 130 26.94 5.11 9.29
CA SER A 130 28.16 5.01 10.11
C SER A 130 28.45 6.26 10.94
N ASP A 131 27.89 7.41 10.57
CA ASP A 131 28.10 8.66 11.30
C ASP A 131 27.18 8.78 12.53
N ILE A 132 26.07 8.03 12.59
CA ILE A 132 25.03 8.22 13.61
C ILE A 132 25.60 8.10 15.04
N ALA A 133 26.43 7.09 15.29
CA ALA A 133 27.01 6.85 16.62
C ALA A 133 27.96 7.95 17.07
N GLU A 134 28.60 8.68 16.16
CA GLU A 134 29.49 9.80 16.50
C GLU A 134 28.72 10.99 17.11
N TYR A 135 27.44 11.08 16.82
CA TYR A 135 26.55 12.15 17.28
C TYR A 135 25.49 11.68 18.31
N ALA A 136 25.73 10.53 18.95
CA ALA A 136 24.79 9.90 19.88
C ALA A 136 24.25 10.86 20.96
N ASP A 137 25.15 11.63 21.61
CA ASP A 137 24.78 12.61 22.65
C ASP A 137 23.86 13.72 22.11
N LYS A 138 24.07 14.18 20.87
CA LYS A 138 23.21 15.19 20.23
C LYS A 138 21.85 14.63 19.81
N LEU A 139 21.78 13.33 19.56
CA LEU A 139 20.59 12.58 19.17
C LEU A 139 19.83 12.04 20.39
N ASP A 140 20.33 12.27 21.61
CA ASP A 140 19.79 11.69 22.85
C ASP A 140 19.64 10.16 22.76
N TYR A 141 20.54 9.52 21.99
CA TYR A 141 20.50 8.06 21.69
C TYR A 141 19.17 7.58 21.12
N LYS A 142 18.45 8.40 20.33
CA LYS A 142 17.11 8.10 19.81
C LYS A 142 17.06 8.09 18.30
N ILE A 143 16.31 7.10 17.76
CA ILE A 143 15.90 7.04 16.36
C ILE A 143 14.37 7.03 16.34
N TYR A 144 13.75 7.96 15.61
CA TYR A 144 12.31 8.11 15.56
C TYR A 144 11.71 7.22 14.49
N GLY A 145 10.88 6.29 14.91
CA GLY A 145 10.20 5.31 14.08
C GLY A 145 8.70 5.54 13.98
N LEU A 146 8.01 4.55 13.43
CA LEU A 146 6.56 4.54 13.23
C LEU A 146 5.86 3.67 14.30
N GLU A 147 4.62 3.29 14.05
CA GLU A 147 3.80 2.51 14.98
C GLU A 147 4.39 1.10 15.24
N PRO A 148 4.08 0.48 16.39
CA PRO A 148 4.52 -0.86 16.70
C PRO A 148 4.13 -1.88 15.61
N GLY A 149 5.09 -2.72 15.22
CA GLY A 149 4.93 -3.71 14.15
C GLY A 149 5.25 -3.19 12.75
N ASN A 150 5.65 -1.93 12.62
CA ASN A 150 6.17 -1.37 11.38
C ASN A 150 7.47 -2.07 10.97
N ASP A 151 7.65 -2.32 9.67
CA ASP A 151 8.80 -3.01 9.11
C ASP A 151 10.12 -2.22 9.27
N GLY A 152 10.10 -0.91 9.09
CA GLY A 152 11.28 -0.05 9.34
C GLY A 152 11.70 -0.06 10.80
N ASN A 153 10.75 -0.13 11.74
CA ASN A 153 11.06 -0.29 13.16
C ASN A 153 11.77 -1.62 13.43
N LEU A 154 11.39 -2.70 12.71
CA LEU A 154 12.06 -3.99 12.85
C LEU A 154 13.50 -3.93 12.33
N VAL A 155 13.73 -3.22 11.23
CA VAL A 155 15.08 -2.97 10.70
C VAL A 155 15.92 -2.20 11.72
N ILE A 156 15.43 -1.06 12.25
CA ILE A 156 16.13 -0.25 13.25
C ILE A 156 16.43 -1.09 14.51
N ARG A 157 15.47 -1.84 15.00
CA ARG A 157 15.64 -2.72 16.15
C ARG A 157 16.74 -3.75 15.90
N SER A 158 16.77 -4.37 14.71
CA SER A 158 17.83 -5.31 14.33
C SER A 158 19.20 -4.64 14.30
N MET A 159 19.29 -3.40 13.79
CA MET A 159 20.54 -2.62 13.80
C MET A 159 21.03 -2.35 15.22
N ILE A 160 20.14 -2.00 16.14
CA ILE A 160 20.44 -1.77 17.56
C ILE A 160 20.89 -3.06 18.24
N GLU A 161 20.10 -4.13 18.14
CA GLU A 161 20.36 -5.43 18.79
C GLU A 161 21.69 -6.07 18.33
N GLN A 162 22.06 -5.85 17.07
CA GLN A 162 23.32 -6.35 16.50
C GLN A 162 24.47 -5.35 16.62
N ASN A 163 24.26 -4.20 17.25
CA ASN A 163 25.21 -3.10 17.32
C ASN A 163 25.79 -2.69 15.95
N MET A 164 24.95 -2.76 14.89
CA MET A 164 25.37 -2.29 13.57
C MET A 164 25.62 -0.79 13.62
N PHE A 165 26.65 -0.33 12.93
CA PHE A 165 27.05 1.09 12.91
C PHE A 165 27.30 1.71 14.31
N GLY A 166 27.53 0.89 15.35
CA GLY A 166 27.73 1.36 16.72
C GLY A 166 26.45 1.81 17.44
N LEU A 167 25.27 1.34 17.00
CA LEU A 167 23.97 1.78 17.51
C LEU A 167 23.47 1.01 18.75
N GLY A 168 24.28 0.16 19.38
CA GLY A 168 23.86 -0.72 20.48
C GLY A 168 23.26 -0.01 21.70
N ASP A 169 23.61 1.26 21.93
CA ASP A 169 23.11 2.07 23.05
C ASP A 169 21.88 2.92 22.66
N PHE A 170 21.45 2.87 21.40
CA PHE A 170 20.31 3.64 20.92
C PHE A 170 18.97 2.97 21.28
N GLU A 171 17.93 3.79 21.35
CA GLU A 171 16.55 3.32 21.44
C GLU A 171 15.70 3.83 20.27
N ILE A 172 14.67 3.06 19.91
CA ILE A 172 13.69 3.50 18.92
C ILE A 172 12.47 4.13 19.61
N VAL A 173 12.15 5.36 19.26
CA VAL A 173 10.92 6.03 19.67
C VAL A 173 9.80 5.65 18.70
N THR A 174 8.83 4.87 19.16
CA THR A 174 7.74 4.37 18.32
C THR A 174 6.46 5.17 18.52
N THR A 175 5.90 5.70 17.43
CA THR A 175 4.65 6.47 17.45
C THR A 175 3.94 6.41 16.08
N SER A 176 2.77 7.01 15.92
CA SER A 176 2.09 7.07 14.62
C SER A 176 2.77 8.04 13.65
N GLU A 177 2.58 7.84 12.33
CA GLU A 177 3.08 8.73 11.27
C GLU A 177 2.85 10.23 11.59
N PRO A 178 1.61 10.69 11.90
CA PRO A 178 1.39 12.12 12.13
C PRO A 178 2.10 12.66 13.38
N ILE A 179 2.22 11.86 14.44
CA ILE A 179 2.88 12.28 15.68
C ILE A 179 4.39 12.35 15.46
N MET A 180 4.99 11.33 14.86
CA MET A 180 6.42 11.32 14.52
C MET A 180 6.80 12.55 13.68
N LEU A 181 6.05 12.82 12.61
CA LEU A 181 6.32 13.96 11.73
C LEU A 181 6.12 15.32 12.42
N SER A 182 5.15 15.42 13.34
CA SER A 182 4.95 16.63 14.14
C SER A 182 6.14 16.89 15.07
N GLU A 183 6.64 15.85 15.72
CA GLU A 183 7.80 15.91 16.62
C GLU A 183 9.08 16.25 15.87
N VAL A 184 9.35 15.54 14.76
CA VAL A 184 10.51 15.84 13.89
C VAL A 184 10.49 17.27 13.39
N LYS A 185 9.32 17.77 12.96
CA LYS A 185 9.15 19.15 12.51
C LYS A 185 9.41 20.16 13.63
N ALA A 186 8.93 19.90 14.84
CA ALA A 186 9.17 20.76 16.00
C ALA A 186 10.67 20.82 16.36
N LYS A 187 11.31 19.66 16.52
CA LYS A 187 12.75 19.53 16.78
C LYS A 187 13.60 20.22 15.72
N SER A 188 13.31 19.96 14.45
CA SER A 188 14.02 20.60 13.33
C SER A 188 13.91 22.13 13.37
N LYS A 189 12.76 22.67 13.76
CA LYS A 189 12.52 24.11 13.85
C LYS A 189 13.26 24.77 15.03
N GLU A 190 13.45 24.01 16.11
CA GLU A 190 14.20 24.43 17.31
C GLU A 190 15.72 24.22 17.16
N GLY A 191 16.17 23.64 16.06
CA GLY A 191 17.57 23.32 15.81
C GLY A 191 18.07 22.09 16.59
N GLU A 192 17.15 21.25 17.08
CA GLU A 192 17.46 20.00 17.76
C GLU A 192 17.78 18.89 16.74
N TRP A 193 18.77 18.07 17.08
CA TRP A 193 19.18 16.96 16.24
C TRP A 193 18.19 15.81 16.35
N VAL A 194 17.85 15.21 15.21
CA VAL A 194 16.93 14.07 15.14
C VAL A 194 17.26 13.18 13.94
N VAL A 195 17.25 11.87 14.16
CA VAL A 195 17.27 10.84 13.12
C VAL A 195 15.89 10.16 13.11
N PHE A 196 15.29 10.00 11.96
CA PHE A 196 13.93 9.47 11.84
C PHE A 196 13.73 8.65 10.57
N LEU A 197 12.70 7.82 10.55
CA LEU A 197 12.24 7.14 9.34
C LEU A 197 11.69 8.16 8.35
N GLY A 198 12.30 8.22 7.17
CA GLY A 198 11.87 9.06 6.06
C GLY A 198 11.50 8.21 4.84
N TRP A 199 10.51 8.65 4.06
CA TRP A 199 10.14 7.98 2.82
C TRP A 199 9.60 8.95 1.75
N SER A 200 9.68 8.50 0.51
CA SER A 200 9.11 9.16 -0.67
C SER A 200 8.36 8.11 -1.50
N PRO A 201 7.14 8.42 -2.00
CA PRO A 201 6.44 9.71 -1.95
C PRO A 201 5.77 9.99 -0.60
N HIS A 202 5.89 11.22 -0.13
CA HIS A 202 5.16 11.74 1.03
C HIS A 202 5.30 13.26 1.15
N TYR A 203 4.30 13.95 1.71
CA TYR A 203 4.34 15.41 1.90
C TYR A 203 5.48 15.88 2.82
N MET A 204 6.03 15.02 3.68
CA MET A 204 7.15 15.37 4.56
C MET A 204 8.34 15.96 3.78
N ASN A 205 8.59 15.44 2.56
CA ASN A 205 9.67 15.92 1.69
C ASN A 205 9.48 17.36 1.19
N GLN A 206 8.30 17.94 1.40
CA GLN A 206 7.96 19.30 1.00
C GLN A 206 7.87 20.26 2.18
N ILE A 207 7.63 19.75 3.39
CA ILE A 207 7.39 20.58 4.59
C ILE A 207 8.50 20.49 5.63
N ILE A 208 9.38 19.51 5.53
CA ILE A 208 10.57 19.35 6.37
C ILE A 208 11.79 19.50 5.48
N ASP A 209 12.67 20.44 5.81
CA ASP A 209 13.97 20.56 5.15
C ASP A 209 14.87 19.43 5.66
N MET A 210 14.95 18.33 4.88
CA MET A 210 15.58 17.08 5.29
C MET A 210 16.43 16.45 4.20
N LYS A 211 17.33 15.59 4.61
CA LYS A 211 18.14 14.73 3.74
C LYS A 211 18.04 13.28 4.17
N TYR A 212 18.02 12.39 3.22
CA TYR A 212 18.17 10.96 3.48
C TYR A 212 19.62 10.62 3.72
N LEU A 213 19.88 9.72 4.68
CA LEU A 213 21.21 9.18 4.93
C LEU A 213 21.58 8.14 3.89
N THR A 214 22.89 8.04 3.60
CA THR A 214 23.49 6.96 2.82
C THR A 214 23.95 5.81 3.74
N GLY A 215 24.53 4.74 3.14
CA GLY A 215 25.11 3.64 3.90
C GLY A 215 24.14 2.54 4.29
N SER A 216 22.90 2.52 3.76
CA SER A 216 22.04 1.35 3.94
C SER A 216 22.57 0.14 3.18
N THR A 217 22.38 -1.06 3.74
CA THR A 217 22.85 -2.33 3.21
C THR A 217 21.68 -3.28 2.93
N ALA A 218 21.97 -4.44 2.33
CA ALA A 218 20.95 -5.48 2.11
C ALA A 218 20.30 -5.96 3.43
N GLU A 219 21.02 -5.89 4.56
CA GLU A 219 20.54 -6.28 5.88
C GLU A 219 19.73 -5.18 6.59
N THR A 220 19.70 -3.96 6.01
CA THR A 220 19.01 -2.81 6.60
C THR A 220 17.85 -2.35 5.70
N PHE A 221 17.92 -1.15 5.15
CA PHE A 221 16.85 -0.61 4.27
C PHE A 221 17.04 -0.98 2.79
N GLY A 222 17.91 -1.93 2.50
CA GLY A 222 18.26 -2.36 1.15
C GLY A 222 19.43 -1.59 0.58
N GLU A 223 19.99 -2.11 -0.50
CA GLU A 223 21.04 -1.45 -1.27
C GLU A 223 20.48 -0.18 -1.95
N ASN A 224 21.36 0.65 -2.49
CA ASN A 224 20.99 1.91 -3.16
C ASN A 224 20.25 2.91 -2.24
N ASP A 225 20.73 3.03 -1.00
CA ASP A 225 20.27 4.03 -0.03
C ASP A 225 18.77 4.01 0.21
N GLY A 226 18.21 2.81 0.41
CA GLY A 226 16.80 2.62 0.73
C GLY A 226 15.85 2.82 -0.45
N THR A 227 16.31 2.67 -1.69
CA THR A 227 15.43 2.61 -2.86
C THR A 227 14.46 1.44 -2.71
N ALA A 228 13.17 1.72 -2.88
CA ALA A 228 12.11 0.76 -2.66
C ALA A 228 11.18 0.61 -3.87
N THR A 229 10.59 -0.58 -3.98
CA THR A 229 9.47 -0.86 -4.88
C THR A 229 8.28 -1.28 -4.05
N ILE A 230 7.11 -0.70 -4.33
CA ILE A 230 5.88 -1.06 -3.64
C ILE A 230 5.08 -2.00 -4.52
N TYR A 231 4.65 -3.11 -3.94
CA TYR A 231 3.88 -4.12 -4.65
C TYR A 231 2.43 -4.20 -4.15
N THR A 232 1.56 -4.57 -5.06
CA THR A 232 0.24 -5.12 -4.77
C THR A 232 0.41 -6.58 -4.41
N ASN A 233 -0.03 -6.96 -3.21
CA ASN A 233 -0.14 -8.35 -2.81
C ASN A 233 -1.60 -8.77 -2.87
N ILE A 234 -1.83 -10.00 -3.34
CA ILE A 234 -3.16 -10.63 -3.33
C ILE A 234 -3.09 -11.97 -2.60
N ARG A 235 -4.19 -12.42 -2.00
CA ARG A 235 -4.27 -13.80 -1.52
C ARG A 235 -4.18 -14.80 -2.68
N GLN A 236 -3.69 -15.98 -2.40
CA GLN A 236 -3.59 -17.06 -3.39
C GLN A 236 -4.95 -17.36 -4.01
N GLY A 237 -5.00 -17.44 -5.33
CA GLY A 237 -6.19 -17.79 -6.11
C GLY A 237 -7.13 -16.62 -6.44
N PHE A 238 -6.94 -15.46 -5.84
CA PHE A 238 -7.78 -14.27 -6.08
C PHE A 238 -7.85 -13.88 -7.56
N ASP A 239 -6.73 -13.94 -8.27
CA ASP A 239 -6.62 -13.61 -9.69
C ASP A 239 -7.49 -14.51 -10.60
N LYS A 240 -7.73 -15.75 -10.17
CA LYS A 240 -8.58 -16.71 -10.87
C LYS A 240 -10.07 -16.57 -10.50
N GLU A 241 -10.32 -16.21 -9.24
CA GLU A 241 -11.68 -16.02 -8.75
C GLU A 241 -12.27 -14.67 -9.22
N GLN A 242 -11.41 -13.64 -9.34
CA GLN A 242 -11.78 -12.27 -9.69
C GLN A 242 -10.91 -11.75 -10.86
N PRO A 243 -10.97 -12.36 -12.04
CA PRO A 243 -10.06 -12.04 -13.15
C PRO A 243 -10.16 -10.58 -13.63
N ASN A 244 -11.36 -9.99 -13.62
CA ASN A 244 -11.58 -8.60 -14.00
C ASN A 244 -10.96 -7.63 -12.98
N VAL A 245 -11.16 -7.87 -11.68
CA VAL A 245 -10.54 -7.06 -10.62
C VAL A 245 -9.02 -7.25 -10.61
N ALA A 246 -8.54 -8.47 -10.82
CA ALA A 246 -7.10 -8.75 -10.95
C ALA A 246 -6.49 -8.01 -12.15
N HIS A 247 -7.21 -7.91 -13.27
CA HIS A 247 -6.80 -7.08 -14.41
C HIS A 247 -6.72 -5.60 -14.02
N PHE A 248 -7.75 -5.05 -13.37
CA PHE A 248 -7.73 -3.69 -12.82
C PHE A 248 -6.52 -3.47 -11.90
N LEU A 249 -6.28 -4.36 -10.93
CA LEU A 249 -5.14 -4.26 -10.01
C LEU A 249 -3.79 -4.30 -10.74
N LYS A 250 -3.69 -5.02 -11.85
CA LYS A 250 -2.49 -5.08 -12.67
C LYS A 250 -2.20 -3.76 -13.38
N ASN A 251 -3.25 -3.05 -13.80
CA ASN A 251 -3.15 -1.72 -14.41
C ASN A 251 -2.92 -0.60 -13.39
N LEU A 252 -3.18 -0.86 -12.10
CA LEU A 252 -3.20 0.14 -11.03
C LEU A 252 -1.77 0.53 -10.60
N ILE A 253 -1.10 1.32 -11.44
CA ILE A 253 0.25 1.85 -11.24
C ILE A 253 0.14 3.31 -10.80
N PHE A 254 0.77 3.65 -9.67
CA PHE A 254 0.71 4.97 -9.07
C PHE A 254 1.99 5.75 -9.34
N PRO A 255 1.94 6.89 -10.05
CA PRO A 255 3.08 7.80 -10.15
C PRO A 255 3.48 8.38 -8.78
N ILE A 256 4.77 8.54 -8.55
CA ILE A 256 5.29 9.18 -7.32
C ILE A 256 4.71 10.60 -7.15
N SER A 257 4.65 11.37 -8.25
CA SER A 257 4.09 12.74 -8.28
C SER A 257 2.65 12.76 -7.75
N MET A 258 1.82 11.82 -8.19
CA MET A 258 0.42 11.70 -7.75
C MET A 258 0.30 11.60 -6.24
N ILE A 259 1.04 10.71 -5.61
CA ILE A 259 0.96 10.52 -4.15
C ILE A 259 1.55 11.73 -3.40
N ASN A 260 2.59 12.36 -3.93
CA ASN A 260 3.12 13.60 -3.37
C ASN A 260 2.08 14.73 -3.38
N GLU A 261 1.40 14.95 -4.50
CA GLU A 261 0.37 15.98 -4.66
C GLU A 261 -0.82 15.71 -3.76
N ILE A 262 -1.37 14.49 -3.78
CA ILE A 262 -2.52 14.13 -2.94
C ILE A 262 -2.17 14.23 -1.46
N SER A 263 -0.99 13.78 -1.04
CA SER A 263 -0.57 13.87 0.36
C SER A 263 -0.39 15.33 0.82
N LEU A 264 0.05 16.22 -0.08
CA LEU A 264 0.12 17.66 0.21
C LEU A 264 -1.28 18.28 0.31
N MET A 265 -2.24 17.90 -0.56
CA MET A 265 -3.64 18.33 -0.46
C MET A 265 -4.22 17.97 0.91
N LEU A 266 -4.00 16.75 1.37
CA LEU A 266 -4.44 16.27 2.70
C LEU A 266 -3.75 17.02 3.85
N GLN A 267 -2.49 17.40 3.68
CA GLN A 267 -1.76 18.16 4.69
C GLN A 267 -2.25 19.60 4.80
N THR A 268 -2.64 20.22 3.69
CA THR A 268 -3.10 21.62 3.63
C THR A 268 -4.58 21.77 3.96
N ASN A 269 -5.40 20.74 3.71
CA ASN A 269 -6.82 20.71 4.05
C ASN A 269 -7.13 19.50 4.94
N LYS A 270 -7.24 19.73 6.25
CA LYS A 270 -7.44 18.67 7.25
C LYS A 270 -8.83 18.05 7.26
N ASP A 271 -9.81 18.71 6.65
CA ASP A 271 -11.18 18.18 6.53
C ASP A 271 -11.34 17.24 5.33
N LEU A 272 -10.38 17.26 4.40
CA LEU A 272 -10.39 16.45 3.19
C LEU A 272 -10.06 14.99 3.51
N LYS A 273 -10.89 14.06 3.05
CA LYS A 273 -10.64 12.62 3.23
C LYS A 273 -9.75 12.08 2.11
N HIS A 274 -9.04 11.00 2.39
CA HIS A 274 -8.09 10.37 1.45
C HIS A 274 -8.73 10.01 0.10
N GLY A 275 -9.93 9.42 0.13
CA GLY A 275 -10.67 9.10 -1.09
C GLY A 275 -11.12 10.34 -1.87
N GLU A 276 -11.56 11.38 -1.16
CA GLU A 276 -11.98 12.65 -1.76
C GLU A 276 -10.79 13.36 -2.45
N ALA A 277 -9.65 13.44 -1.78
CA ALA A 277 -8.43 13.99 -2.35
C ALA A 277 -7.97 13.22 -3.60
N GLY A 278 -8.02 11.90 -3.55
CA GLY A 278 -7.69 11.05 -4.67
C GLY A 278 -8.64 11.23 -5.86
N MET A 279 -9.96 11.27 -5.62
CA MET A 279 -10.95 11.49 -6.67
C MET A 279 -10.84 12.90 -7.30
N ALA A 280 -10.55 13.92 -6.48
CA ALA A 280 -10.29 15.28 -6.99
C ALA A 280 -9.06 15.30 -7.92
N TYR A 281 -7.98 14.60 -7.53
CA TYR A 281 -6.81 14.44 -8.39
C TYR A 281 -7.15 13.76 -9.71
N LEU A 282 -7.90 12.65 -9.70
CA LEU A 282 -8.30 11.95 -10.93
C LEU A 282 -9.16 12.79 -11.85
N LYS A 283 -9.97 13.68 -11.32
CA LYS A 283 -10.80 14.61 -12.11
C LYS A 283 -9.96 15.53 -12.95
N GLU A 284 -8.82 15.98 -12.45
CA GLU A 284 -7.88 16.87 -13.14
C GLU A 284 -6.86 16.09 -14.01
N ASN A 285 -6.72 14.76 -13.80
CA ASN A 285 -5.74 13.91 -14.46
C ASN A 285 -6.40 12.67 -15.10
N PRO A 286 -7.24 12.83 -16.12
CA PRO A 286 -8.05 11.75 -16.69
C PRO A 286 -7.23 10.64 -17.35
N GLU A 287 -6.02 10.90 -17.81
CA GLU A 287 -5.12 9.90 -18.39
C GLU A 287 -4.77 8.80 -17.38
N VAL A 288 -4.74 9.12 -16.08
CA VAL A 288 -4.38 8.18 -15.02
C VAL A 288 -5.46 7.08 -14.92
N TYR A 289 -6.71 7.44 -14.69
CA TYR A 289 -7.77 6.43 -14.51
C TYR A 289 -8.14 5.72 -15.83
N ARG A 290 -7.95 6.38 -16.98
CA ARG A 290 -8.15 5.74 -18.29
C ARG A 290 -7.20 4.58 -18.48
N GLY A 291 -5.92 4.75 -18.10
CA GLY A 291 -4.96 3.66 -18.08
C GLY A 291 -5.34 2.54 -17.11
N TRP A 292 -5.83 2.89 -15.92
CA TRP A 292 -6.23 1.90 -14.93
C TRP A 292 -7.46 1.08 -15.34
N LEU A 293 -8.38 1.68 -16.10
CA LEU A 293 -9.64 1.06 -16.56
C LEU A 293 -9.55 0.45 -17.97
N GLU A 294 -8.37 0.44 -18.60
CA GLU A 294 -8.20 -0.19 -19.90
C GLU A 294 -8.52 -1.69 -19.84
N GLY A 295 -9.48 -2.14 -20.63
CA GLY A 295 -9.93 -3.54 -20.67
C GLY A 295 -10.71 -4.02 -19.44
N VAL A 296 -11.01 -3.13 -18.48
CA VAL A 296 -11.80 -3.45 -17.28
C VAL A 296 -13.29 -3.33 -17.58
N THR A 297 -14.08 -4.23 -17.00
CA THR A 297 -15.55 -4.21 -17.09
C THR A 297 -16.18 -3.89 -15.72
N THR A 298 -17.43 -3.46 -15.74
CA THR A 298 -18.27 -3.40 -14.55
C THR A 298 -18.51 -4.81 -13.98
N ALA A 299 -19.04 -4.89 -12.77
CA ALA A 299 -19.41 -6.17 -12.17
C ALA A 299 -20.48 -6.93 -12.99
N ASP A 300 -21.21 -6.24 -13.86
CA ASP A 300 -22.23 -6.82 -14.73
C ASP A 300 -21.72 -7.05 -16.18
N GLY A 301 -20.42 -6.78 -16.46
CA GLY A 301 -19.76 -7.11 -17.72
C GLY A 301 -19.71 -5.98 -18.76
N GLU A 302 -20.26 -4.80 -18.47
CA GLU A 302 -20.21 -3.64 -19.37
C GLU A 302 -18.83 -2.94 -19.28
N PRO A 303 -18.40 -2.15 -20.29
CA PRO A 303 -17.17 -1.36 -20.20
C PRO A 303 -17.16 -0.43 -18.98
N ALA A 304 -16.13 -0.52 -18.14
CA ALA A 304 -16.06 0.22 -16.87
C ALA A 304 -15.80 1.74 -17.06
N LEU A 305 -15.01 2.12 -18.06
CA LEU A 305 -14.58 3.51 -18.24
C LEU A 305 -15.74 4.52 -18.36
N PRO A 306 -16.76 4.32 -19.22
CA PRO A 306 -17.87 5.26 -19.32
C PRO A 306 -18.66 5.39 -18.00
N VAL A 307 -18.84 4.29 -17.28
CA VAL A 307 -19.57 4.26 -16.00
C VAL A 307 -18.80 5.05 -14.94
N PHE A 308 -17.49 4.87 -14.86
CA PHE A 308 -16.65 5.63 -13.96
C PHE A 308 -16.59 7.13 -14.31
N GLU A 309 -16.49 7.48 -15.60
CA GLU A 309 -16.50 8.90 -16.04
C GLU A 309 -17.80 9.60 -15.67
N ASP A 310 -18.94 8.92 -15.77
CA ASP A 310 -20.25 9.47 -15.35
C ASP A 310 -20.32 9.61 -13.81
N TYR A 311 -19.83 8.63 -13.05
CA TYR A 311 -19.72 8.73 -11.61
C TYR A 311 -18.82 9.92 -11.19
N LEU A 312 -17.68 10.09 -11.83
CA LEU A 312 -16.71 11.16 -11.52
C LEU A 312 -17.27 12.56 -11.79
N LYS A 313 -18.20 12.73 -12.75
CA LYS A 313 -18.90 14.00 -12.99
C LYS A 313 -19.84 14.38 -11.83
N SER A 314 -20.39 13.38 -11.16
CA SER A 314 -21.31 13.58 -10.02
C SER A 314 -20.58 13.77 -8.69
N TYR A 315 -19.28 13.46 -8.65
CA TYR A 315 -18.41 13.58 -7.50
C TYR A 315 -17.83 15.00 -7.40
#